data_0084d2c5611e658bc3c6647371a5c9a3
#
_entry.id   0084d2c5611e658bc3c6647371a5c9a3
#
_cell.length_a   1.000
_cell.length_b   1.000
_cell.length_c   1.000
_cell.angle_alpha   90.00
_cell.angle_beta   90.00
_cell.angle_gamma   90.00
#
_symmetry.space_group_name_H-M   'P 1'
#
loop_
_entity.id
_entity.type
_entity.pdbx_description
1 polymer ?
#
loop_
_entity_poly.entity_id
_entity_poly.type
_entity_poly.pdbx_seq_one_letter_code
_entity_poly.pdbx_strand_id
1 'polypeptide(L)'
;AKNLRKHLSQAGGVTMKSGLLMSQSKISIEKIRKDFPILARTMHGKPLVYLDNAASSLTPQQVLDAMNQYYQEFRSNVHRGIYEFSERATERYEQAHAIVAKFINASQEEIIFTRNSTESLNLLAYTLTQKLNPGDEIILTEMEHHSNIVPWQLAAKRKQLIIKYIKITP
;
A
#
# COMPACT_ATOMS: atom_id res chain seq x y z
N ALA A 1 32.10 16.36 13.38
CA ALA A 1 32.08 16.44 11.90
C ALA A 1 33.33 15.83 11.24
N LYS A 2 34.43 15.54 11.98
CA LYS A 2 35.68 14.96 11.41
C LYS A 2 35.73 13.43 11.40
N ASN A 3 34.91 12.73 12.16
CA ASN A 3 34.93 11.26 12.25
C ASN A 3 34.00 10.53 11.25
N LEU A 4 33.11 11.23 10.55
CA LEU A 4 32.20 10.61 9.58
C LEU A 4 32.84 10.38 8.20
N ARG A 5 33.93 11.10 7.88
CA ARG A 5 34.61 10.97 6.58
C ARG A 5 35.60 9.81 6.47
N LYS A 6 35.99 9.17 7.58
CA LYS A 6 36.95 8.07 7.56
C LYS A 6 36.39 6.69 7.29
N HIS A 7 35.05 6.50 7.37
CA HIS A 7 34.40 5.23 7.09
C HIS A 7 33.84 5.06 5.67
N LEU A 8 33.90 6.11 4.83
CA LEU A 8 33.41 6.04 3.44
C LEU A 8 34.51 5.76 2.40
N SER A 9 35.78 5.62 2.80
CA SER A 9 36.91 5.40 1.87
C SER A 9 37.35 3.94 1.73
N GLN A 10 36.69 2.98 2.36
CA GLN A 10 37.01 1.55 2.27
C GLN A 10 35.94 0.65 1.68
N ALA A 11 34.92 1.21 1.02
CA ALA A 11 34.02 0.41 0.21
C ALA A 11 34.67 0.18 -1.15
N GLY A 12 35.26 -0.99 -1.32
CA GLY A 12 35.92 -1.44 -2.55
C GLY A 12 34.99 -1.29 -3.77
N GLY A 13 35.58 -0.85 -4.87
CA GLY A 13 34.89 -0.64 -6.13
C GLY A 13 34.20 -1.91 -6.63
N VAL A 14 32.88 -1.91 -6.56
CA VAL A 14 32.06 -2.88 -7.30
C VAL A 14 31.95 -2.35 -8.72
N THR A 15 32.76 -2.93 -9.63
CA THR A 15 32.62 -2.75 -11.06
C THR A 15 31.28 -3.37 -11.47
N MET A 16 30.26 -2.54 -11.68
CA MET A 16 29.00 -3.02 -12.29
C MET A 16 29.33 -3.50 -13.71
N LYS A 17 29.30 -4.81 -13.92
CA LYS A 17 29.27 -5.39 -15.24
C LYS A 17 27.96 -4.93 -15.93
N SER A 18 28.12 -4.09 -16.95
CA SER A 18 27.07 -3.74 -17.91
C SER A 18 26.66 -5.01 -18.66
N GLY A 19 25.54 -5.61 -18.27
CA GLY A 19 25.09 -6.84 -18.93
C GLY A 19 23.82 -7.42 -18.35
N LEU A 20 22.76 -6.62 -18.20
CA LEU A 20 21.39 -7.10 -18.25
C LEU A 20 20.51 -5.99 -18.83
N LEU A 21 20.59 -5.84 -20.14
CA LEU A 21 19.50 -5.22 -20.91
C LEU A 21 18.30 -6.18 -20.77
N MET A 22 17.54 -6.06 -19.69
CA MET A 22 16.17 -6.55 -19.67
C MET A 22 15.49 -5.88 -20.85
N SER A 23 15.09 -6.65 -21.83
CA SER A 23 14.15 -6.24 -22.87
C SER A 23 13.00 -5.53 -22.14
N GLN A 24 12.97 -4.20 -22.19
CA GLN A 24 11.83 -3.43 -21.77
C GLN A 24 10.71 -3.78 -22.75
N SER A 25 9.90 -4.78 -22.41
CA SER A 25 8.65 -5.01 -23.11
C SER A 25 7.89 -3.71 -23.04
N LYS A 26 7.74 -3.01 -24.18
CA LYS A 26 7.00 -1.76 -24.23
C LYS A 26 5.64 -1.98 -23.60
N ILE A 27 5.37 -1.31 -22.50
CA ILE A 27 4.07 -1.34 -21.84
C ILE A 27 3.02 -0.88 -22.87
N SER A 28 2.09 -1.74 -23.22
CA SER A 28 1.00 -1.38 -24.13
C SER A 28 -0.16 -0.86 -23.31
N ILE A 29 -0.42 0.42 -23.41
CA ILE A 29 -1.57 1.10 -22.76
C ILE A 29 -2.88 0.47 -23.22
N GLU A 30 -3.00 0.09 -24.50
CA GLU A 30 -4.19 -0.55 -25.06
C GLU A 30 -4.45 -1.92 -24.42
N LYS A 31 -3.41 -2.69 -24.10
CA LYS A 31 -3.56 -3.96 -23.38
C LYS A 31 -4.02 -3.73 -21.95
N ILE A 32 -3.37 -2.80 -21.24
CA ILE A 32 -3.77 -2.46 -19.85
C ILE A 32 -5.21 -1.96 -19.80
N ARG A 33 -5.63 -1.10 -20.72
CA ARG A 33 -7.01 -0.59 -20.75
C ARG A 33 -8.05 -1.70 -20.91
N LYS A 34 -7.75 -2.80 -21.59
CA LYS A 34 -8.66 -3.96 -21.74
C LYS A 34 -8.89 -4.70 -20.42
N ASP A 35 -7.98 -4.60 -19.47
CA ASP A 35 -8.13 -5.19 -18.14
C ASP A 35 -9.19 -4.47 -17.31
N PHE A 36 -9.63 -3.27 -17.71
CA PHE A 36 -10.63 -2.46 -17.00
C PHE A 36 -11.94 -2.37 -17.81
N PRO A 37 -12.92 -3.25 -17.54
CA PRO A 37 -14.14 -3.33 -18.37
C PRO A 37 -14.95 -2.05 -18.39
N ILE A 38 -14.91 -1.26 -17.34
CA ILE A 38 -15.60 0.03 -17.29
C ILE A 38 -15.13 1.02 -18.36
N LEU A 39 -13.86 0.93 -18.79
CA LEU A 39 -13.29 1.81 -19.82
C LEU A 39 -13.84 1.54 -21.22
N ALA A 40 -14.54 0.42 -21.42
CA ALA A 40 -15.25 0.14 -22.67
C ALA A 40 -16.62 0.86 -22.77
N ARG A 41 -17.07 1.51 -21.70
CA ARG A 41 -18.35 2.21 -21.70
C ARG A 41 -18.27 3.56 -22.41
N THR A 42 -19.43 3.99 -22.88
CA THR A 42 -19.62 5.35 -23.42
C THR A 42 -20.39 6.21 -22.43
N MET A 43 -20.10 7.50 -22.40
CA MET A 43 -20.80 8.50 -21.64
C MET A 43 -21.20 9.65 -22.56
N HIS A 44 -22.49 9.98 -22.63
CA HIS A 44 -23.03 10.98 -23.57
C HIS A 44 -22.64 10.71 -25.04
N GLY A 45 -22.66 9.44 -25.46
CA GLY A 45 -22.27 9.03 -26.81
C GLY A 45 -20.79 9.09 -27.17
N LYS A 46 -19.92 9.37 -26.20
CA LYS A 46 -18.46 9.44 -26.38
C LYS A 46 -17.75 8.35 -25.54
N PRO A 47 -16.57 7.88 -25.94
CA PRO A 47 -15.75 6.97 -25.11
C PRO A 47 -15.51 7.58 -23.73
N LEU A 48 -15.55 6.72 -22.70
CA LEU A 48 -15.26 7.14 -21.33
C LEU A 48 -13.82 7.63 -21.18
N VAL A 49 -13.67 8.86 -20.68
CA VAL A 49 -12.42 9.41 -20.18
C VAL A 49 -12.55 9.51 -18.65
N TYR A 50 -11.73 8.74 -17.91
CA TYR A 50 -11.72 8.72 -16.46
C TYR A 50 -10.42 9.32 -15.93
N LEU A 51 -10.49 10.44 -15.21
CA LEU A 51 -9.35 11.19 -14.70
C LEU A 51 -9.38 11.34 -13.18
N ASP A 52 -10.24 10.58 -12.49
CA ASP A 52 -10.47 10.71 -11.05
C ASP A 52 -9.90 9.53 -10.24
N ASN A 53 -8.78 8.95 -10.68
CA ASN A 53 -8.13 7.86 -9.97
C ASN A 53 -7.61 8.25 -8.56
N ALA A 54 -7.40 9.54 -8.31
CA ALA A 54 -7.01 10.03 -7.00
C ALA A 54 -8.12 9.82 -5.96
N ALA A 55 -9.38 9.96 -6.35
CA ALA A 55 -10.53 9.70 -5.48
C ALA A 55 -10.87 8.21 -5.43
N SER A 56 -10.88 7.52 -6.58
CA SER A 56 -11.23 6.10 -6.66
C SER A 56 -10.57 5.45 -7.87
N SER A 57 -9.77 4.42 -7.65
CA SER A 57 -9.18 3.62 -8.72
C SER A 57 -10.20 2.69 -9.35
N LEU A 58 -10.07 2.49 -10.66
CA LEU A 58 -10.89 1.49 -11.38
C LEU A 58 -10.47 0.07 -10.99
N THR A 59 -11.42 -0.86 -11.05
CA THR A 59 -11.18 -2.27 -10.70
C THR A 59 -10.89 -3.08 -11.95
N PRO A 60 -9.76 -3.77 -12.05
CA PRO A 60 -9.45 -4.63 -13.19
C PRO A 60 -10.25 -5.94 -13.15
N GLN A 61 -10.46 -6.54 -14.32
CA GLN A 61 -11.23 -7.77 -14.49
C GLN A 61 -10.72 -8.92 -13.61
N GLN A 62 -9.40 -9.05 -13.48
CA GLN A 62 -8.78 -10.10 -12.66
C GLN A 62 -9.22 -10.02 -11.19
N VAL A 63 -9.43 -8.82 -10.65
CA VAL A 63 -9.92 -8.62 -9.28
C VAL A 63 -11.40 -9.01 -9.18
N LEU A 64 -12.21 -8.62 -10.17
CA LEU A 64 -13.62 -8.99 -10.22
C LEU A 64 -13.78 -10.51 -10.29
N ASP A 65 -12.99 -11.18 -11.13
CA ASP A 65 -13.02 -12.63 -11.29
C ASP A 65 -12.59 -13.35 -9.99
N ALA A 66 -11.54 -12.88 -9.34
CA ALA A 66 -11.09 -13.45 -8.07
C ALA A 66 -12.13 -13.28 -6.95
N MET A 67 -12.81 -12.13 -6.88
CA MET A 67 -13.88 -11.90 -5.94
C MET A 67 -15.08 -12.82 -6.22
N ASN A 68 -15.50 -12.94 -7.47
CA ASN A 68 -16.58 -13.83 -7.88
C ASN A 68 -16.25 -15.27 -7.54
N GLN A 69 -15.04 -15.71 -7.88
CA GLN A 69 -14.57 -17.06 -7.56
C GLN A 69 -14.63 -17.35 -6.06
N TYR A 70 -14.15 -16.43 -5.23
CA TYR A 70 -14.21 -16.58 -3.78
C TYR A 70 -15.64 -16.78 -3.29
N TYR A 71 -16.57 -15.91 -3.70
CA TYR A 71 -17.95 -15.98 -3.23
C TYR A 71 -18.73 -17.19 -3.77
N GLN A 72 -18.42 -17.65 -4.97
CA GLN A 72 -19.14 -18.74 -5.62
C GLN A 72 -18.61 -20.12 -5.27
N GLU A 73 -17.29 -20.26 -5.02
CA GLU A 73 -16.65 -21.57 -4.93
C GLU A 73 -16.18 -21.95 -3.54
N PHE A 74 -15.64 -21.01 -2.73
CA PHE A 74 -14.97 -21.39 -1.48
C PHE A 74 -15.07 -20.34 -0.35
N ARG A 75 -16.09 -19.49 -0.38
CA ARG A 75 -16.30 -18.54 0.72
C ARG A 75 -16.51 -19.27 2.05
N SER A 76 -15.56 -19.11 2.95
CA SER A 76 -15.56 -19.78 4.23
C SER A 76 -14.75 -19.02 5.29
N ASN A 77 -14.77 -19.54 6.52
CA ASN A 77 -14.01 -18.99 7.64
C ASN A 77 -12.54 -19.39 7.51
N VAL A 78 -11.66 -18.40 7.43
CA VAL A 78 -10.21 -18.58 7.34
C VAL A 78 -9.68 -19.13 8.69
N HIS A 79 -8.72 -20.07 8.65
CA HIS A 79 -8.01 -20.69 9.78
C HIS A 79 -8.83 -21.52 10.77
N ARG A 80 -10.13 -21.67 10.60
CA ARG A 80 -10.97 -22.33 11.61
C ARG A 80 -11.76 -23.55 11.15
N GLY A 81 -11.90 -23.77 9.88
CA GLY A 81 -12.61 -24.92 9.34
C GLY A 81 -11.65 -26.07 8.99
N ILE A 82 -12.14 -27.29 9.13
CA ILE A 82 -11.43 -28.54 8.76
C ILE A 82 -12.01 -29.17 7.49
N TYR A 83 -12.70 -28.40 6.67
CA TYR A 83 -13.33 -28.81 5.43
C TYR A 83 -12.74 -28.06 4.26
N GLU A 84 -12.82 -28.65 3.07
CA GLU A 84 -12.15 -28.18 1.84
C GLU A 84 -12.27 -26.67 1.56
N PHE A 85 -13.47 -26.08 1.71
CA PHE A 85 -13.65 -24.65 1.44
C PHE A 85 -12.87 -23.77 2.41
N SER A 86 -12.77 -24.16 3.68
CA SER A 86 -12.00 -23.41 4.68
C SER A 86 -10.50 -23.55 4.46
N GLU A 87 -10.03 -24.72 4.09
CA GLU A 87 -8.63 -24.97 3.74
C GLU A 87 -8.25 -24.12 2.52
N ARG A 88 -9.04 -24.17 1.47
CA ARG A 88 -8.82 -23.37 0.25
C ARG A 88 -8.87 -21.85 0.52
N ALA A 89 -9.82 -21.39 1.34
CA ALA A 89 -9.90 -19.98 1.73
C ALA A 89 -8.68 -19.54 2.53
N THR A 90 -8.19 -20.38 3.45
CA THR A 90 -6.98 -20.14 4.24
C THR A 90 -5.75 -20.07 3.33
N GLU A 91 -5.57 -21.03 2.45
CA GLU A 91 -4.46 -21.06 1.51
C GLU A 91 -4.41 -19.79 0.66
N ARG A 92 -5.54 -19.36 0.09
CA ARG A 92 -5.62 -18.14 -0.70
C ARG A 92 -5.33 -16.87 0.10
N TYR A 93 -5.78 -16.83 1.34
CA TYR A 93 -5.50 -15.72 2.25
C TYR A 93 -4.00 -15.61 2.56
N GLU A 94 -3.36 -16.72 2.89
CA GLU A 94 -1.91 -16.77 3.17
C GLU A 94 -1.07 -16.46 1.93
N GLN A 95 -1.47 -16.96 0.76
CA GLN A 95 -0.83 -16.62 -0.52
C GLN A 95 -0.90 -15.12 -0.80
N ALA A 96 -2.02 -14.45 -0.50
CA ALA A 96 -2.14 -13.01 -0.68
C ALA A 96 -1.15 -12.24 0.20
N HIS A 97 -0.98 -12.63 1.47
CA HIS A 97 0.02 -12.04 2.35
C HIS A 97 1.45 -12.27 1.81
N ALA A 98 1.78 -13.47 1.38
CA ALA A 98 3.09 -13.79 0.82
C ALA A 98 3.42 -12.99 -0.45
N ILE A 99 2.43 -12.82 -1.34
CA ILE A 99 2.60 -12.05 -2.58
C ILE A 99 2.86 -10.56 -2.26
N VAL A 100 2.08 -9.97 -1.37
CA VAL A 100 2.24 -8.56 -0.98
C VAL A 100 3.56 -8.35 -0.25
N ALA A 101 3.91 -9.24 0.69
CA ALA A 101 5.18 -9.19 1.41
C ALA A 101 6.38 -9.20 0.45
N LYS A 102 6.38 -10.13 -0.51
CA LYS A 102 7.41 -10.20 -1.54
C LYS A 102 7.48 -8.93 -2.40
N PHE A 103 6.33 -8.35 -2.76
CA PHE A 103 6.25 -7.14 -3.59
C PHE A 103 6.88 -5.93 -2.91
N ILE A 104 6.67 -5.76 -1.60
CA ILE A 104 7.19 -4.62 -0.83
C ILE A 104 8.49 -4.95 -0.07
N ASN A 105 9.09 -6.14 -0.30
CA ASN A 105 10.31 -6.60 0.36
C ASN A 105 10.17 -6.66 1.90
N ALA A 106 9.06 -7.19 2.38
CA ALA A 106 8.76 -7.43 3.79
C ALA A 106 8.59 -8.95 4.06
N SER A 107 8.50 -9.34 5.33
CA SER A 107 8.07 -10.67 5.73
C SER A 107 6.53 -10.78 5.76
N GLN A 108 6.00 -11.99 5.70
CA GLN A 108 4.55 -12.20 5.66
C GLN A 108 3.86 -11.73 6.94
N GLU A 109 4.52 -11.86 8.08
CA GLU A 109 4.05 -11.44 9.40
C GLU A 109 3.96 -9.91 9.55
N GLU A 110 4.64 -9.17 8.69
CA GLU A 110 4.60 -7.69 8.67
C GLU A 110 3.43 -7.15 7.85
N ILE A 111 2.64 -8.01 7.18
CA ILE A 111 1.53 -7.59 6.34
C ILE A 111 0.22 -7.60 7.13
N ILE A 112 -0.44 -6.47 7.18
CA ILE A 112 -1.77 -6.31 7.74
C ILE A 112 -2.68 -5.71 6.69
N PHE A 113 -3.66 -6.47 6.21
CA PHE A 113 -4.68 -5.96 5.30
C PHE A 113 -5.72 -5.12 6.04
N THR A 114 -5.98 -3.94 5.53
CA THR A 114 -7.01 -3.01 6.02
C THR A 114 -7.96 -2.65 4.87
N ARG A 115 -9.09 -2.05 5.21
CA ARG A 115 -10.09 -1.66 4.19
C ARG A 115 -9.63 -0.48 3.32
N ASN A 116 -8.80 0.41 3.87
CA ASN A 116 -8.29 1.58 3.16
C ASN A 116 -7.19 2.28 3.98
N SER A 117 -6.54 3.28 3.36
CA SER A 117 -5.48 4.06 4.01
C SER A 117 -5.95 4.80 5.27
N THR A 118 -7.21 5.22 5.34
CA THR A 118 -7.76 5.87 6.53
C THR A 118 -7.73 4.93 7.73
N GLU A 119 -8.15 3.68 7.56
CA GLU A 119 -8.06 2.67 8.62
C GLU A 119 -6.61 2.38 9.00
N SER A 120 -5.72 2.21 8.03
CA SER A 120 -4.29 1.99 8.27
C SER A 120 -3.67 3.11 9.11
N LEU A 121 -3.93 4.37 8.73
CA LEU A 121 -3.38 5.53 9.42
C LEU A 121 -3.94 5.70 10.83
N ASN A 122 -5.23 5.41 11.04
CA ASN A 122 -5.82 5.39 12.39
C ASN A 122 -5.20 4.29 13.26
N LEU A 123 -5.01 3.09 12.71
CA LEU A 123 -4.35 1.98 13.41
C LEU A 123 -2.92 2.36 13.79
N LEU A 124 -2.15 2.94 12.87
CA LEU A 124 -0.78 3.40 13.13
C LEU A 124 -0.75 4.51 14.19
N ALA A 125 -1.61 5.53 14.07
CA ALA A 125 -1.67 6.61 15.04
C ALA A 125 -2.04 6.09 16.44
N TYR A 126 -2.93 5.11 16.54
CA TYR A 126 -3.28 4.48 17.81
C TYR A 126 -2.11 3.66 18.37
N THR A 127 -1.51 2.77 17.58
CA THR A 127 -0.51 1.80 18.07
C THR A 127 0.85 2.45 18.36
N LEU A 128 1.36 3.27 17.44
CA LEU A 128 2.68 3.89 17.58
C LEU A 128 2.72 4.89 18.74
N THR A 129 1.65 5.66 18.94
CA THR A 129 1.61 6.64 20.03
C THR A 129 1.48 6.02 21.42
N GLN A 130 1.21 4.70 21.54
CA GLN A 130 1.23 4.03 22.85
C GLN A 130 2.60 4.10 23.52
N LYS A 131 3.67 4.11 22.73
CA LYS A 131 5.05 4.13 23.21
C LYS A 131 5.62 5.55 23.41
N LEU A 132 4.85 6.59 23.07
CA LEU A 132 5.26 7.99 23.16
C LEU A 132 4.87 8.58 24.52
N ASN A 133 5.72 9.52 24.99
CA ASN A 133 5.55 10.26 26.22
C ASN A 133 5.01 11.67 25.94
N PRO A 134 4.38 12.35 26.93
CA PRO A 134 4.03 13.75 26.82
C PRO A 134 5.24 14.61 26.40
N GLY A 135 5.06 15.46 25.40
CA GLY A 135 6.11 16.31 24.83
C GLY A 135 6.88 15.71 23.66
N ASP A 136 6.74 14.41 23.37
CA ASP A 136 7.29 13.82 22.14
C ASP A 136 6.66 14.45 20.89
N GLU A 137 7.42 14.49 19.81
CA GLU A 137 7.04 15.21 18.60
C GLU A 137 6.61 14.27 17.46
N ILE A 138 5.56 14.67 16.74
CA ILE A 138 5.12 14.06 15.49
C ILE A 138 5.33 15.07 14.37
N ILE A 139 5.99 14.67 13.29
CA ILE A 139 6.24 15.52 12.14
C ILE A 139 5.30 15.14 11.01
N LEU A 140 4.57 16.13 10.50
CA LEU A 140 3.68 16.02 9.34
C LEU A 140 4.05 17.07 8.29
N THR A 141 3.57 16.94 7.06
CA THR A 141 3.65 18.02 6.07
C THR A 141 2.35 18.83 6.05
N GLU A 142 2.39 20.06 5.54
CA GLU A 142 1.18 20.87 5.33
C GLU A 142 0.29 20.33 4.19
N MET A 143 0.83 19.41 3.34
CA MET A 143 0.11 18.81 2.20
C MET A 143 -0.59 17.49 2.51
N GLU A 144 -0.63 17.05 3.73
CA GLU A 144 -1.24 15.76 4.06
C GLU A 144 -2.74 15.74 3.77
N HIS A 145 -3.21 14.60 3.30
CA HIS A 145 -4.64 14.31 3.27
C HIS A 145 -5.18 14.22 4.71
N HIS A 146 -6.43 14.60 4.93
CA HIS A 146 -7.06 14.58 6.26
C HIS A 146 -6.91 13.25 7.00
N SER A 147 -6.93 12.12 6.27
CA SER A 147 -6.72 10.79 6.86
C SER A 147 -5.34 10.62 7.52
N ASN A 148 -4.35 11.44 7.12
CA ASN A 148 -3.00 11.47 7.71
C ASN A 148 -2.74 12.72 8.57
N ILE A 149 -3.75 13.51 8.88
CA ILE A 149 -3.66 14.62 9.84
C ILE A 149 -4.48 14.32 11.09
N VAL A 150 -5.78 14.08 10.91
CA VAL A 150 -6.74 13.99 12.00
C VAL A 150 -6.42 12.89 13.02
N PRO A 151 -6.03 11.65 12.63
CA PRO A 151 -5.67 10.63 13.60
C PRO A 151 -4.51 11.04 14.52
N TRP A 152 -3.50 11.72 13.96
CA TRP A 152 -2.35 12.20 14.72
C TRP A 152 -2.72 13.36 15.65
N GLN A 153 -3.59 14.28 15.20
CA GLN A 153 -4.12 15.35 16.06
C GLN A 153 -4.89 14.79 17.26
N LEU A 154 -5.74 13.78 17.02
CA LEU A 154 -6.49 13.11 18.10
C LEU A 154 -5.55 12.36 19.06
N ALA A 155 -4.54 11.68 18.53
CA ALA A 155 -3.52 11.02 19.33
C ALA A 155 -2.69 12.02 20.13
N ALA A 156 -2.27 13.12 19.52
CA ALA A 156 -1.50 14.17 20.17
C ALA A 156 -2.29 14.81 21.32
N LYS A 157 -3.56 15.13 21.10
CA LYS A 157 -4.43 15.65 22.17
C LYS A 157 -4.54 14.68 23.34
N ARG A 158 -4.72 13.38 23.07
CA ARG A 158 -4.89 12.34 24.10
C ARG A 158 -3.62 12.10 24.91
N LYS A 159 -2.45 12.15 24.24
CA LYS A 159 -1.15 11.80 24.81
C LYS A 159 -0.28 13.02 25.14
N GLN A 160 -0.77 14.24 24.94
CA GLN A 160 -0.04 15.50 25.14
C GLN A 160 1.24 15.57 24.28
N LEU A 161 1.16 15.12 23.01
CA LEU A 161 2.25 15.17 22.05
C LEU A 161 2.23 16.50 21.29
N ILE A 162 3.35 16.83 20.65
CA ILE A 162 3.53 18.06 19.86
C ILE A 162 3.51 17.71 18.38
N ILE A 163 2.64 18.37 17.59
CA ILE A 163 2.68 18.22 16.13
C ILE A 163 3.48 19.37 15.55
N LYS A 164 4.47 19.01 14.74
CA LYS A 164 5.29 19.92 13.92
C LYS A 164 4.91 19.76 12.46
N TYR A 165 4.74 20.88 11.75
CA TYR A 165 4.45 20.87 10.33
C TYR A 165 5.64 21.32 9.52
N ILE A 166 6.03 20.52 8.53
CA ILE A 166 6.98 20.91 7.50
C ILE A 166 6.23 21.77 6.50
N LYS A 167 6.68 23.03 6.34
CA LYS A 167 6.12 23.97 5.37
C LYS A 167 6.46 23.55 3.96
N ILE A 168 5.52 23.83 3.05
CA ILE A 168 5.73 23.69 1.62
C ILE A 168 6.44 24.96 1.13
N THR A 169 7.53 24.77 0.43
CA THR A 169 8.17 25.85 -0.32
C THR A 169 7.74 25.77 -1.78
N PRO A 170 7.52 26.93 -2.44
CA PRO A 170 7.20 26.98 -3.87
C PRO A 170 8.28 26.34 -4.72
#